data_4024cc256c7c332071caf7468cee02de
#
_entry.id   4024cc256c7c332071caf7468cee02de
#
_cell.length_a   1.000
_cell.length_b   1.000
_cell.length_c   1.000
_cell.angle_alpha   90.00
_cell.angle_beta   90.00
_cell.angle_gamma   90.00
#
_symmetry.space_group_name_H-M   'P 1'
#
loop_
_entity.id
_entity.type
_entity.pdbx_description
1 polymer ?
#
loop_
_entity_poly.entity_id
_entity_poly.type
_entity_poly.pdbx_seq_one_letter_code
_entity_poly.pdbx_strand_id
1 'polypeptide(L)'
;MEHIERESMEFDVVIVGAGPAGLSAAIKIRQLALENNLPDLSVCVVEKGSEVGAHILSGAVLEPRAINELFPDWKEQGAPLNVPVTEDKTYFLMSPEKSQEAPHWMVPKTMHNDGNYVISLGNVVRWLGQKAEEL
;
A
#
# COMPACT_ATOMS: atom_id res chain seq x y z
N MET A 1 41.57 -12.11 6.95
CA MET A 1 40.14 -11.85 6.67
C MET A 1 39.42 -13.13 7.01
N GLU A 2 38.62 -13.13 8.07
CA GLU A 2 37.75 -14.26 8.39
C GLU A 2 36.78 -14.46 7.24
N HIS A 3 36.71 -15.67 6.73
CA HIS A 3 35.76 -16.08 5.69
C HIS A 3 34.42 -16.24 6.41
N ILE A 4 33.57 -15.19 6.32
CA ILE A 4 32.19 -15.27 6.84
C ILE A 4 31.43 -16.20 5.90
N GLU A 5 31.13 -17.40 6.36
CA GLU A 5 30.27 -18.34 5.65
C GLU A 5 28.85 -17.74 5.61
N ARG A 6 28.37 -17.45 4.42
CA ARG A 6 27.02 -16.87 4.22
C ARG A 6 26.04 -17.99 3.94
N GLU A 7 24.98 -18.04 4.73
CA GLU A 7 23.85 -18.90 4.40
C GLU A 7 23.16 -18.39 3.14
N SER A 8 22.74 -19.30 2.26
CA SER A 8 21.96 -18.99 1.06
C SER A 8 20.69 -19.80 1.04
N MET A 9 19.61 -19.17 0.63
CA MET A 9 18.30 -19.78 0.41
C MET A 9 17.84 -19.44 -1.01
N GLU A 10 17.21 -20.42 -1.68
CA GLU A 10 16.70 -20.24 -3.03
C GLU A 10 15.20 -20.03 -3.00
N PHE A 11 14.72 -19.05 -3.77
CA PHE A 11 13.32 -18.75 -3.98
C PHE A 11 13.07 -18.48 -5.46
N ASP A 12 11.87 -18.80 -5.95
CA ASP A 12 11.49 -18.51 -7.34
C ASP A 12 11.39 -16.99 -7.58
N VAL A 13 10.92 -16.26 -6.58
CA VAL A 13 10.81 -14.80 -6.64
C VAL A 13 11.30 -14.16 -5.34
N VAL A 14 12.20 -13.17 -5.46
CA VAL A 14 12.64 -12.35 -4.33
C VAL A 14 12.26 -10.90 -4.58
N ILE A 15 11.52 -10.32 -3.64
CA ILE A 15 11.08 -8.92 -3.67
C ILE A 15 11.81 -8.16 -2.56
N VAL A 16 12.46 -7.05 -2.90
CA VAL A 16 13.18 -6.21 -1.95
C VAL A 16 12.31 -5.03 -1.54
N GLY A 17 11.92 -5.02 -0.28
CA GLY A 17 11.08 -4.00 0.35
C GLY A 17 9.63 -4.43 0.54
N ALA A 18 9.19 -4.49 1.81
CA ALA A 18 7.81 -4.79 2.21
C ALA A 18 6.95 -3.50 2.31
N GLY A 19 7.13 -2.58 1.37
CA GLY A 19 6.24 -1.44 1.19
C GLY A 19 4.97 -1.82 0.40
N PRO A 20 4.07 -0.85 0.15
CA PRO A 20 2.81 -1.10 -0.57
C PRO A 20 3.03 -1.81 -1.91
N ALA A 21 4.02 -1.38 -2.69
CA ALA A 21 4.31 -1.95 -4.01
C ALA A 21 4.83 -3.39 -3.91
N GLY A 22 5.81 -3.64 -3.03
CA GLY A 22 6.41 -4.98 -2.88
C GLY A 22 5.39 -6.00 -2.36
N LEU A 23 4.60 -5.63 -1.35
CA LEU A 23 3.55 -6.50 -0.82
C LEU A 23 2.44 -6.74 -1.83
N SER A 24 2.01 -5.73 -2.58
CA SER A 24 1.01 -5.90 -3.64
C SER A 24 1.50 -6.86 -4.73
N ALA A 25 2.79 -6.77 -5.10
CA ALA A 25 3.40 -7.69 -6.06
C ALA A 25 3.44 -9.12 -5.51
N ALA A 26 3.90 -9.31 -4.26
CA ALA A 26 3.96 -10.61 -3.62
C ALA A 26 2.57 -11.28 -3.55
N ILE A 27 1.58 -10.55 -3.07
CA ILE A 27 0.19 -10.99 -2.96
C ILE A 27 -0.33 -11.41 -4.33
N LYS A 28 -0.17 -10.55 -5.35
CA LYS A 28 -0.70 -10.84 -6.69
C LYS A 28 -0.02 -12.04 -7.34
N ILE A 29 1.29 -12.20 -7.16
CA ILE A 29 2.03 -13.36 -7.63
C ILE A 29 1.49 -14.65 -6.99
N ARG A 30 1.30 -14.65 -5.67
CA ARG A 30 0.77 -15.82 -4.95
C ARG A 30 -0.68 -16.14 -5.35
N GLN A 31 -1.54 -15.12 -5.48
CA GLN A 31 -2.91 -15.31 -5.99
C GLN A 31 -2.89 -15.97 -7.38
N LEU A 32 -2.09 -15.43 -8.31
CA LEU A 32 -1.97 -15.99 -9.66
C LEU A 32 -1.36 -17.40 -9.67
N ALA A 33 -0.40 -17.68 -8.78
CA ALA A 33 0.19 -19.00 -8.65
C ALA A 33 -0.87 -20.03 -8.23
N LEU A 34 -1.71 -19.70 -7.24
CA LEU A 34 -2.81 -20.56 -6.80
C LEU A 34 -3.87 -20.76 -7.89
N GLU A 35 -4.26 -19.68 -8.58
CA GLU A 35 -5.22 -19.74 -9.71
C GLU A 35 -4.71 -20.62 -10.86
N ASN A 36 -3.39 -20.69 -11.07
CA ASN A 36 -2.77 -21.47 -12.15
C ASN A 36 -2.22 -22.84 -11.69
N ASN A 37 -2.62 -23.33 -10.52
CA ASN A 37 -2.17 -24.60 -9.96
C ASN A 37 -0.64 -24.71 -9.78
N LEU A 38 -0.01 -23.64 -9.32
CA LEU A 38 1.41 -23.56 -8.96
C LEU A 38 1.58 -23.25 -7.45
N PRO A 39 1.07 -24.11 -6.55
CA PRO A 39 1.07 -23.83 -5.11
C PRO A 39 2.49 -23.77 -4.52
N ASP A 40 3.44 -24.47 -5.13
CA ASP A 40 4.81 -24.57 -4.65
C ASP A 40 5.69 -23.38 -5.07
N LEU A 41 5.18 -22.45 -5.90
CA LEU A 41 5.93 -21.25 -6.28
C LEU A 41 6.27 -20.43 -5.03
N SER A 42 7.56 -20.31 -4.76
CA SER A 42 8.08 -19.65 -3.56
C SER A 42 8.32 -18.16 -3.78
N VAL A 43 7.78 -17.32 -2.89
CA VAL A 43 7.98 -15.87 -2.91
C VAL A 43 8.58 -15.43 -1.59
N CYS A 44 9.71 -14.73 -1.63
CA CYS A 44 10.34 -14.12 -0.47
C CYS A 44 10.28 -12.60 -0.56
N VAL A 45 9.84 -11.94 0.49
CA VAL A 45 9.91 -10.49 0.62
C VAL A 45 10.96 -10.13 1.67
N VAL A 46 11.97 -9.34 1.28
CA VAL A 46 13.05 -8.91 2.16
C VAL A 46 12.82 -7.47 2.58
N GLU A 47 12.71 -7.23 3.89
CA GLU A 47 12.53 -5.89 4.48
C GLU A 47 13.71 -5.53 5.38
N LYS A 48 14.23 -4.31 5.25
CA LYS A 48 15.33 -3.81 6.09
C LYS A 48 14.87 -3.32 7.46
N GLY A 49 13.61 -2.96 7.60
CA GLY A 49 13.00 -2.53 8.86
C GLY A 49 12.86 -3.69 9.83
N SER A 50 12.70 -3.38 11.11
CA SER A 50 12.45 -4.40 12.16
C SER A 50 11.12 -5.12 11.99
N GLU A 51 10.17 -4.49 11.31
CA GLU A 51 8.85 -5.02 10.97
C GLU A 51 8.29 -4.31 9.73
N VAL A 52 7.29 -4.91 9.12
CA VAL A 52 6.58 -4.31 7.98
C VAL A 52 5.93 -2.99 8.40
N GLY A 53 6.21 -1.93 7.66
CA GLY A 53 5.68 -0.58 7.93
C GLY A 53 6.45 0.24 8.97
N ALA A 54 7.55 -0.26 9.55
CA ALA A 54 8.32 0.43 10.59
C ALA A 54 8.84 1.82 10.16
N HIS A 55 9.15 1.98 8.89
CA HIS A 55 9.68 3.25 8.35
C HIS A 55 8.61 4.19 7.76
N ILE A 56 7.33 3.82 7.86
CA ILE A 56 6.22 4.64 7.35
C ILE A 56 5.70 5.52 8.48
N LEU A 57 5.95 6.83 8.37
CA LEU A 57 5.66 7.81 9.43
C LEU A 57 4.38 8.59 9.21
N SER A 58 3.88 8.69 7.98
CA SER A 58 2.75 9.57 7.65
C SER A 58 1.51 8.81 7.20
N GLY A 59 0.36 9.48 7.32
CA GLY A 59 -0.86 9.10 6.63
C GLY A 59 -0.81 9.41 5.14
N ALA A 60 -1.85 9.01 4.45
CA ALA A 60 -2.06 9.28 3.04
C ALA A 60 -3.55 9.39 2.73
N VAL A 61 -3.87 9.98 1.59
CA VAL A 61 -5.17 9.79 0.93
C VAL A 61 -4.98 8.67 -0.09
N LEU A 62 -5.73 7.59 0.08
CA LEU A 62 -5.62 6.38 -0.74
C LEU A 62 -6.79 6.31 -1.73
N GLU A 63 -6.48 6.17 -3.02
CA GLU A 63 -7.43 5.74 -4.02
C GLU A 63 -7.60 4.22 -3.91
N PRO A 64 -8.83 3.70 -3.69
CA PRO A 64 -9.03 2.29 -3.35
C PRO A 64 -8.94 1.32 -4.54
N ARG A 65 -8.66 1.79 -5.75
CA ARG A 65 -8.63 0.95 -6.96
C ARG A 65 -7.73 -0.26 -6.81
N ALA A 66 -6.47 -0.05 -6.40
CA ALA A 66 -5.51 -1.14 -6.28
C ALA A 66 -5.92 -2.17 -5.23
N ILE A 67 -6.49 -1.71 -4.10
CA ILE A 67 -6.95 -2.62 -3.06
C ILE A 67 -8.22 -3.38 -3.48
N ASN A 68 -9.12 -2.75 -4.25
CA ASN A 68 -10.27 -3.41 -4.84
C ASN A 68 -9.88 -4.51 -5.83
N GLU A 69 -8.77 -4.33 -6.56
CA GLU A 69 -8.24 -5.32 -7.50
C GLU A 69 -7.54 -6.50 -6.79
N LEU A 70 -6.86 -6.23 -5.68
CA LEU A 70 -6.19 -7.29 -4.89
C LEU A 70 -7.17 -8.07 -4.03
N PHE A 71 -8.10 -7.36 -3.38
CA PHE A 71 -9.06 -7.90 -2.42
C PHE A 71 -10.42 -7.25 -2.63
N PRO A 72 -11.28 -7.77 -3.53
CA PRO A 72 -12.61 -7.20 -3.78
C PRO A 72 -13.47 -7.09 -2.52
N ASP A 73 -13.22 -7.94 -1.54
CA ASP A 73 -13.89 -8.03 -0.23
C ASP A 73 -13.06 -7.46 0.93
N TRP A 74 -12.18 -6.50 0.64
CA TRP A 74 -11.27 -5.90 1.63
C TRP A 74 -11.98 -5.32 2.87
N LYS A 75 -13.24 -4.88 2.73
CA LYS A 75 -14.05 -4.35 3.84
C LYS A 75 -14.38 -5.45 4.83
N GLU A 76 -14.82 -6.59 4.34
CA GLU A 76 -15.15 -7.78 5.10
C GLU A 76 -13.90 -8.37 5.75
N GLN A 77 -12.76 -8.25 5.07
CA GLN A 77 -11.45 -8.67 5.58
C GLN A 77 -10.83 -7.69 6.57
N GLY A 78 -11.50 -6.58 6.89
CA GLY A 78 -11.06 -5.63 7.91
C GLY A 78 -9.85 -4.77 7.50
N ALA A 79 -9.70 -4.47 6.21
CA ALA A 79 -8.69 -3.51 5.77
C ALA A 79 -8.90 -2.15 6.46
N PRO A 80 -7.83 -1.48 6.94
CA PRO A 80 -7.96 -0.27 7.76
C PRO A 80 -8.23 1.00 6.94
N LEU A 81 -9.24 0.97 6.07
CA LEU A 81 -9.74 2.09 5.28
C LEU A 81 -11.08 2.58 5.89
N ASN A 82 -11.01 3.19 7.06
CA ASN A 82 -12.18 3.50 7.87
C ASN A 82 -12.70 4.93 7.71
N VAL A 83 -11.93 5.82 7.09
CA VAL A 83 -12.27 7.25 6.99
C VAL A 83 -12.38 7.65 5.52
N PRO A 84 -13.59 7.59 4.94
CA PRO A 84 -13.81 8.09 3.59
C PRO A 84 -13.61 9.60 3.54
N VAL A 85 -13.12 10.12 2.41
CA VAL A 85 -13.06 11.55 2.15
C VAL A 85 -14.50 12.07 1.97
N THR A 86 -14.89 13.01 2.79
CA THR A 86 -16.23 13.63 2.76
C THR A 86 -16.21 15.04 2.20
N GLU A 87 -15.05 15.69 2.21
CA GLU A 87 -14.87 17.05 1.69
C GLU A 87 -13.43 17.22 1.20
N ASP A 88 -13.26 17.89 0.07
CA ASP A 88 -11.98 18.21 -0.54
C ASP A 88 -11.97 19.68 -0.98
N LYS A 89 -11.03 20.46 -0.43
CA LYS A 89 -10.92 21.89 -0.70
C LYS A 89 -9.51 22.28 -1.08
N THR A 90 -9.41 23.04 -2.15
CA THR A 90 -8.15 23.62 -2.61
C THR A 90 -8.14 25.11 -2.38
N TYR A 91 -7.08 25.65 -1.76
CA TYR A 91 -6.92 27.07 -1.50
C TYR A 91 -5.69 27.64 -2.19
N PHE A 92 -5.85 28.81 -2.80
CA PHE A 92 -4.74 29.67 -3.21
C PHE A 92 -4.36 30.60 -2.05
N LEU A 93 -3.10 30.54 -1.63
CA LEU A 93 -2.56 31.45 -0.62
C LEU A 93 -2.07 32.70 -1.30
N MET A 94 -2.78 33.80 -1.14
CA MET A 94 -2.48 35.09 -1.80
C MET A 94 -1.52 35.95 -0.98
N SER A 95 -1.60 35.86 0.36
CA SER A 95 -0.72 36.52 1.33
C SER A 95 -0.75 35.77 2.65
N PRO A 96 0.09 36.12 3.66
CA PRO A 96 0.04 35.48 4.98
C PRO A 96 -1.35 35.54 5.65
N GLU A 97 -2.15 36.57 5.34
CA GLU A 97 -3.47 36.79 5.95
C GLU A 97 -4.64 36.50 5.00
N LYS A 98 -4.38 36.14 3.74
CA LYS A 98 -5.43 36.01 2.72
C LYS A 98 -5.30 34.75 1.89
N SER A 99 -6.34 33.95 1.94
CA SER A 99 -6.52 32.78 1.06
C SER A 99 -7.81 32.88 0.26
N GLN A 100 -7.87 32.21 -0.87
CA GLN A 100 -9.08 32.09 -1.69
C GLN A 100 -9.30 30.63 -2.05
N GLU A 101 -10.49 30.14 -1.80
CA GLU A 101 -10.89 28.80 -2.20
C GLU A 101 -11.04 28.72 -3.73
N ALA A 102 -10.44 27.70 -4.32
CA ALA A 102 -10.60 27.42 -5.75
C ALA A 102 -11.95 26.74 -5.97
N PRO A 103 -12.78 27.22 -6.91
CA PRO A 103 -13.98 26.50 -7.28
C PRO A 103 -13.63 25.09 -7.78
N HIS A 104 -14.42 24.08 -7.38
CA HIS A 104 -14.15 22.67 -7.69
C HIS A 104 -13.91 22.39 -9.19
N TRP A 105 -14.62 23.11 -10.07
CA TRP A 105 -14.47 22.97 -11.53
C TRP A 105 -13.12 23.49 -12.07
N MET A 106 -12.39 24.33 -11.30
CA MET A 106 -11.03 24.79 -11.65
C MET A 106 -9.94 23.82 -11.20
N VAL A 107 -10.25 22.92 -10.27
CA VAL A 107 -9.28 21.95 -9.76
C VAL A 107 -9.19 20.79 -10.75
N PRO A 108 -7.97 20.39 -11.20
CA PRO A 108 -7.80 19.25 -12.09
C PRO A 108 -8.40 17.97 -11.48
N LYS A 109 -9.06 17.14 -12.30
CA LYS A 109 -9.67 15.87 -11.85
C LYS A 109 -8.70 14.94 -11.11
N THR A 110 -7.41 14.98 -11.46
CA THR A 110 -6.35 14.20 -10.80
C THR A 110 -6.06 14.63 -9.37
N MET A 111 -6.57 15.78 -8.94
CA MET A 111 -6.47 16.28 -7.58
C MET A 111 -7.75 16.07 -6.77
N HIS A 112 -8.81 15.55 -7.38
CA HIS A 112 -10.05 15.24 -6.69
C HIS A 112 -9.90 13.96 -5.87
N ASN A 113 -10.44 13.98 -4.65
CA ASN A 113 -10.37 12.86 -3.71
C ASN A 113 -11.72 12.21 -3.43
N ASP A 114 -12.71 12.44 -4.29
CA ASP A 114 -14.02 11.79 -4.18
C ASP A 114 -13.89 10.26 -4.23
N GLY A 115 -14.42 9.58 -3.23
CA GLY A 115 -14.34 8.12 -3.12
C GLY A 115 -13.00 7.58 -2.59
N ASN A 116 -12.05 8.45 -2.27
CA ASN A 116 -10.79 8.08 -1.63
C ASN A 116 -10.94 7.97 -0.10
N TYR A 117 -9.91 7.46 0.56
CA TYR A 117 -9.89 7.26 2.01
C TYR A 117 -8.67 7.94 2.64
N VAL A 118 -8.89 8.63 3.77
CA VAL A 118 -7.78 9.08 4.63
C VAL A 118 -7.35 7.91 5.48
N ILE A 119 -6.07 7.54 5.38
CA ILE A 119 -5.54 6.33 6.01
C ILE A 119 -4.25 6.59 6.79
N SER A 120 -3.93 5.68 7.70
CA SER A 120 -2.56 5.45 8.15
C SER A 120 -1.90 4.46 7.18
N LEU A 121 -0.95 4.93 6.37
CA LEU A 121 -0.28 4.07 5.40
C LEU A 121 0.45 2.91 6.09
N GLY A 122 1.05 3.16 7.28
CA GLY A 122 1.68 2.10 8.07
C GLY A 122 0.72 0.98 8.45
N ASN A 123 -0.52 1.33 8.84
CA ASN A 123 -1.54 0.32 9.19
C ASN A 123 -1.99 -0.49 7.97
N VAL A 124 -2.18 0.18 6.82
CA VAL A 124 -2.53 -0.51 5.56
C VAL A 124 -1.42 -1.48 5.15
N VAL A 125 -0.15 -1.05 5.25
CA VAL A 125 0.98 -1.89 4.88
C VAL A 125 1.15 -3.08 5.83
N ARG A 126 0.94 -2.90 7.14
CA ARG A 126 0.93 -4.04 8.09
C ARG A 126 -0.19 -5.04 7.77
N TRP A 127 -1.38 -4.55 7.44
CA TRP A 127 -2.48 -5.40 7.01
C TRP A 127 -2.14 -6.17 5.72
N LEU A 128 -1.53 -5.51 4.72
CA LEU A 128 -1.05 -6.18 3.51
C LEU A 128 0.03 -7.22 3.83
N GLY A 129 0.93 -6.95 4.79
CA GLY A 129 1.93 -7.91 5.24
C GLY A 129 1.28 -9.18 5.81
N GLN A 130 0.27 -9.04 6.66
CA GLN A 130 -0.49 -10.17 7.19
C GLN A 130 -1.17 -10.96 6.05
N LYS A 131 -1.76 -10.27 5.07
CA LYS A 131 -2.38 -10.93 3.91
C LYS A 131 -1.36 -11.65 3.01
N ALA A 132 -0.16 -11.13 2.91
CA ALA A 132 0.92 -11.80 2.17
C ALA A 132 1.39 -13.08 2.87
N GLU A 133 1.41 -13.10 4.22
CA GLU A 133 1.76 -14.28 5.02
C GLU A 133 0.69 -15.38 4.98
N GLU A 134 -0.57 -15.02 4.74
CA GLU A 134 -1.69 -15.96 4.62
C GLU A 134 -1.70 -16.75 3.29
N LEU A 135 -0.94 -16.29 2.29
CA LEU A 135 -0.86 -16.85 0.93
C LEU A 135 0.38 -17.73 0.72
#